data_da06688560f2c080ac5bb24219e76e29
#
_entry.id   da06688560f2c080ac5bb24219e76e29
#
_cell.length_a   1.000
_cell.length_b   1.000
_cell.length_c   1.000
_cell.angle_alpha   90.00
_cell.angle_beta   90.00
_cell.angle_gamma   90.00
#
_symmetry.space_group_name_H-M   'P 1'
#
loop_
_entity.id
_entity.type
_entity.pdbx_description
1 polymer ?
#
loop_
_entity_poly.entity_id
_entity_poly.type
_entity_poly.pdbx_seq_one_letter_code
_entity_poly.pdbx_strand_id
1 'polypeptide(L)'
;MDAKRILTFLRQLMANNNREWFQEHKKEYEAVRADFEQGVQQALERISTFDASIAHLKVKDCTYRFYRDTRFSNDKSPYKNHLGAYIAAHGKKALHGGYYIHLEPGHCMVACGNYWLPTNILTSCRNEIMANTDEWLRCVRSPEFLKYFGSPVASSFKAPTDVSSWDQPQGFGLERLKTCPAGFPRDWEYVEYLRQKDYCCWHQVADDFYQGDGWLDAIEPMFRAAKPMMDMMNSVIDDYE
;
A
#
# COMPACT_ATOMS: atom_id res chain seq x y z
N MET A 1 -0.26 10.09 16.83
CA MET A 1 0.48 10.67 15.65
C MET A 1 0.01 12.09 15.40
N ASP A 2 0.92 13.07 15.29
CA ASP A 2 0.56 14.44 14.87
C ASP A 2 0.61 14.58 13.32
N ALA A 3 -0.42 14.11 12.65
CA ALA A 3 -0.52 14.15 11.20
C ALA A 3 -0.55 15.59 10.65
N LYS A 4 -1.10 16.55 11.40
CA LYS A 4 -1.11 17.96 10.98
C LYS A 4 0.30 18.54 10.91
N ARG A 5 1.16 18.25 11.88
CA ARG A 5 2.57 18.66 11.86
C ARG A 5 3.31 17.99 10.72
N ILE A 6 3.12 16.69 10.53
CA ILE A 6 3.73 15.92 9.43
C ILE A 6 3.38 16.55 8.09
N LEU A 7 2.11 16.75 7.79
CA LEU A 7 1.67 17.28 6.50
C LEU A 7 2.09 18.75 6.31
N THR A 8 2.15 19.55 7.37
CA THR A 8 2.66 20.92 7.30
C THR A 8 4.13 20.96 6.90
N PHE A 9 4.97 20.15 7.55
CA PHE A 9 6.39 20.02 7.20
C PHE A 9 6.58 19.53 5.74
N LEU A 10 5.82 18.52 5.33
CA LEU A 10 5.90 18.00 3.96
C LEU A 10 5.52 19.06 2.91
N ARG A 11 4.50 19.92 3.16
CA ARG A 11 4.17 21.04 2.27
C ARG A 11 5.32 22.05 2.16
N GLN A 12 5.95 22.40 3.27
CA GLN A 12 7.11 23.29 3.28
C GLN A 12 8.29 22.70 2.52
N LEU A 13 8.56 21.40 2.73
CA LEU A 13 9.59 20.68 1.99
C LEU A 13 9.31 20.63 0.49
N MET A 14 8.07 20.35 0.08
CA MET A 14 7.70 20.33 -1.36
C MET A 14 8.02 21.66 -2.06
N ALA A 15 7.83 22.79 -1.36
CA ALA A 15 8.17 24.11 -1.86
C ALA A 15 9.69 24.40 -1.86
N ASN A 16 10.49 23.66 -1.08
CA ASN A 16 11.90 23.94 -0.81
C ASN A 16 12.77 22.66 -0.83
N ASN A 17 12.52 21.73 -1.75
CA ASN A 17 13.14 20.39 -1.72
C ASN A 17 14.61 20.43 -2.16
N ASN A 18 15.47 20.97 -1.28
CA ASN A 18 16.91 21.03 -1.43
C ASN A 18 17.63 20.74 -0.12
N ARG A 19 18.96 20.52 -0.19
CA ARG A 19 19.75 20.10 0.97
C ARG A 19 19.94 21.22 2.01
N GLU A 20 20.05 22.47 1.59
CA GLU A 20 20.29 23.62 2.46
C GLU A 20 19.08 23.83 3.36
N TRP A 21 17.89 23.97 2.76
CA TRP A 21 16.64 24.09 3.50
C TRP A 21 16.44 22.93 4.49
N PHE A 22 16.70 21.70 4.05
CA PHE A 22 16.54 20.52 4.91
C PHE A 22 17.48 20.54 6.11
N GLN A 23 18.73 20.99 5.95
CA GLN A 23 19.67 21.09 7.07
C GLN A 23 19.21 22.12 8.10
N GLU A 24 18.65 23.24 7.66
CA GLU A 24 18.09 24.27 8.55
C GLU A 24 16.87 23.74 9.33
N HIS A 25 16.05 22.86 8.71
CA HIS A 25 14.83 22.29 9.29
C HIS A 25 15.00 20.87 9.83
N LYS A 26 16.25 20.40 10.01
CA LYS A 26 16.53 19.02 10.42
C LYS A 26 15.89 18.66 11.76
N LYS A 27 15.88 19.56 12.74
CA LYS A 27 15.24 19.32 14.05
C LYS A 27 13.74 19.16 13.93
N GLU A 28 13.09 19.91 13.04
CA GLU A 28 11.67 19.77 12.74
C GLU A 28 11.37 18.42 12.08
N TYR A 29 12.20 18.03 11.11
CA TYR A 29 12.11 16.69 10.49
C TYR A 29 12.26 15.55 11.53
N GLU A 30 13.19 15.67 12.48
CA GLU A 30 13.36 14.66 13.53
C GLU A 30 12.09 14.52 14.40
N ALA A 31 11.42 15.62 14.71
CA ALA A 31 10.14 15.61 15.43
C ALA A 31 9.01 15.00 14.56
N VAL A 32 8.90 15.39 13.31
CA VAL A 32 7.95 14.84 12.33
C VAL A 32 8.15 13.33 12.16
N ARG A 33 9.39 12.88 12.06
CA ARG A 33 9.72 11.47 11.98
C ARG A 33 9.30 10.72 13.24
N ALA A 34 9.54 11.27 14.42
CA ALA A 34 9.13 10.67 15.69
C ALA A 34 7.60 10.53 15.78
N ASP A 35 6.84 11.54 15.35
CA ASP A 35 5.38 11.49 15.28
C ASP A 35 4.88 10.40 14.34
N PHE A 36 5.50 10.27 13.16
CA PHE A 36 5.15 9.23 12.19
C PHE A 36 5.47 7.84 12.75
N GLU A 37 6.66 7.65 13.33
CA GLU A 37 7.07 6.39 13.94
C GLU A 37 6.15 5.98 15.10
N GLN A 38 5.67 6.94 15.90
CA GLN A 38 4.65 6.72 16.93
C GLN A 38 3.33 6.23 16.31
N GLY A 39 2.88 6.85 15.20
CA GLY A 39 1.69 6.41 14.48
C GLY A 39 1.84 4.99 13.93
N VAL A 40 3.00 4.65 13.37
CA VAL A 40 3.28 3.29 12.89
C VAL A 40 3.26 2.29 14.05
N GLN A 41 3.79 2.64 15.21
CA GLN A 41 3.72 1.78 16.40
C GLN A 41 2.26 1.53 16.83
N GLN A 42 1.44 2.57 16.86
CA GLN A 42 0.01 2.44 17.17
C GLN A 42 -0.73 1.56 16.13
N ALA A 43 -0.39 1.69 14.84
CA ALA A 43 -0.94 0.84 13.80
C ALA A 43 -0.51 -0.62 13.95
N LEU A 44 0.76 -0.89 14.26
CA LEU A 44 1.26 -2.24 14.55
C LEU A 44 0.48 -2.89 15.70
N GLU A 45 0.30 -2.17 16.80
CA GLU A 45 -0.47 -2.65 17.95
C GLU A 45 -1.93 -2.96 17.56
N ARG A 46 -2.58 -2.06 16.80
CA ARG A 46 -3.96 -2.25 16.35
C ARG A 46 -4.08 -3.43 15.39
N ILE A 47 -3.22 -3.54 14.39
CA ILE A 47 -3.25 -4.62 13.38
C ILE A 47 -2.96 -5.96 14.05
N SER A 48 -2.03 -6.03 15.01
CA SER A 48 -1.70 -7.26 15.77
C SER A 48 -2.90 -7.86 16.51
N THR A 49 -3.95 -7.08 16.78
CA THR A 49 -5.17 -7.60 17.42
C THR A 49 -5.98 -8.54 16.51
N PHE A 50 -5.78 -8.45 15.20
CA PHE A 50 -6.49 -9.29 14.23
C PHE A 50 -5.58 -9.97 13.20
N ASP A 51 -4.30 -9.63 13.18
CA ASP A 51 -3.28 -10.27 12.35
C ASP A 51 -2.03 -10.57 13.20
N ALA A 52 -1.97 -11.78 13.72
CA ALA A 52 -0.85 -12.22 14.57
C ALA A 52 0.47 -12.34 13.80
N SER A 53 0.43 -12.45 12.47
CA SER A 53 1.63 -12.63 11.64
C SER A 53 2.60 -11.45 11.70
N ILE A 54 2.10 -10.24 12.03
CA ILE A 54 2.90 -9.02 12.11
C ILE A 54 3.32 -8.62 13.53
N ALA A 55 2.89 -9.36 14.56
CA ALA A 55 3.08 -8.97 15.97
C ALA A 55 4.56 -8.87 16.42
N HIS A 56 5.47 -9.51 15.70
CA HIS A 56 6.92 -9.48 15.98
C HIS A 56 7.65 -8.28 15.37
N LEU A 57 6.98 -7.53 14.47
CA LEU A 57 7.59 -6.41 13.75
C LEU A 57 7.86 -5.21 14.67
N LYS A 58 8.89 -4.47 14.30
CA LYS A 58 9.24 -3.17 14.88
C LYS A 58 9.04 -2.08 13.84
N VAL A 59 8.82 -0.86 14.28
CA VAL A 59 8.64 0.32 13.40
C VAL A 59 9.69 0.42 12.30
N LYS A 60 10.96 0.16 12.61
CA LYS A 60 12.08 0.18 11.64
C LYS A 60 11.92 -0.83 10.49
N ASP A 61 11.20 -1.93 10.73
CA ASP A 61 10.95 -2.98 9.74
C ASP A 61 9.90 -2.54 8.73
N CYS A 62 9.08 -1.55 9.08
CA CYS A 62 7.94 -1.05 8.31
C CYS A 62 8.21 0.28 7.59
N THR A 63 9.06 1.15 8.15
CA THR A 63 9.29 2.51 7.65
C THR A 63 10.40 2.58 6.60
N TYR A 64 10.26 3.49 5.65
CA TYR A 64 11.23 3.70 4.58
C TYR A 64 12.15 4.89 4.87
N ARG A 65 13.34 4.89 4.23
CA ARG A 65 14.24 6.05 4.25
C ARG A 65 13.58 7.26 3.56
N PHE A 66 13.84 8.44 4.05
CA PHE A 66 13.29 9.69 3.53
C PHE A 66 14.03 10.19 2.27
N TYR A 67 15.30 9.84 2.13
CA TYR A 67 16.08 10.21 0.94
C TYR A 67 15.64 9.45 -0.29
N ARG A 68 15.54 10.17 -1.43
CA ARG A 68 15.25 9.58 -2.74
C ARG A 68 16.53 9.00 -3.36
N ASP A 69 16.35 7.99 -4.19
CA ASP A 69 17.37 7.55 -5.13
C ASP A 69 17.16 8.29 -6.46
N THR A 70 17.96 9.30 -6.69
CA THR A 70 17.82 10.19 -7.86
C THR A 70 18.69 9.80 -9.04
N ARG A 71 19.41 8.67 -8.98
CA ARG A 71 20.36 8.26 -10.02
C ARG A 71 19.69 8.13 -11.40
N PHE A 72 18.50 7.52 -11.43
CA PHE A 72 17.74 7.23 -12.66
C PHE A 72 16.47 8.08 -12.81
N SER A 73 16.27 9.09 -11.96
CA SER A 73 15.11 9.98 -12.00
C SER A 73 15.43 11.27 -12.72
N ASN A 74 14.49 11.79 -13.52
CA ASN A 74 14.54 13.13 -14.08
C ASN A 74 14.40 14.20 -12.99
N ASP A 75 13.55 13.96 -12.00
CA ASP A 75 13.45 14.79 -10.81
C ASP A 75 14.60 14.50 -9.85
N LYS A 76 15.44 15.52 -9.62
CA LYS A 76 16.63 15.46 -8.76
C LYS A 76 16.39 15.92 -7.33
N SER A 77 15.14 16.16 -6.94
CA SER A 77 14.77 16.49 -5.56
C SER A 77 15.30 15.42 -4.59
N PRO A 78 16.07 15.80 -3.57
CA PRO A 78 16.79 14.82 -2.74
C PRO A 78 15.91 14.07 -1.74
N TYR A 79 14.73 14.59 -1.41
CA TYR A 79 13.84 14.05 -0.39
C TYR A 79 12.50 13.63 -0.98
N LYS A 80 11.85 12.65 -0.34
CA LYS A 80 10.48 12.28 -0.65
C LYS A 80 9.51 13.36 -0.17
N ASN A 81 8.42 13.54 -0.89
CA ASN A 81 7.30 14.42 -0.53
C ASN A 81 6.29 13.75 0.41
N HIS A 82 6.58 12.53 0.85
CA HIS A 82 5.68 11.72 1.67
C HIS A 82 6.43 10.91 2.72
N LEU A 83 5.71 10.47 3.74
CA LEU A 83 6.09 9.41 4.65
C LEU A 83 5.19 8.20 4.42
N GLY A 84 5.79 7.02 4.37
CA GLY A 84 5.07 5.76 4.16
C GLY A 84 5.58 4.65 5.06
N ALA A 85 4.67 3.77 5.48
CA ALA A 85 4.99 2.56 6.21
C ALA A 85 4.28 1.36 5.59
N TYR A 86 5.03 0.28 5.34
CA TYR A 86 4.51 -0.99 4.85
C TYR A 86 4.68 -2.04 5.93
N ILE A 87 3.57 -2.59 6.39
CA ILE A 87 3.47 -3.54 7.50
C ILE A 87 3.09 -4.90 6.90
N ALA A 88 4.08 -5.78 6.74
CA ALA A 88 3.91 -7.12 6.20
C ALA A 88 4.71 -8.12 7.05
N ALA A 89 4.26 -9.37 7.15
CA ALA A 89 4.77 -10.39 8.08
C ALA A 89 6.31 -10.56 8.04
N HIS A 90 6.91 -10.48 6.85
CA HIS A 90 8.36 -10.61 6.65
C HIS A 90 9.06 -9.26 6.44
N GLY A 91 8.37 -8.16 6.82
CA GLY A 91 8.87 -6.79 6.72
C GLY A 91 8.76 -6.20 5.30
N LYS A 92 9.11 -4.92 5.18
CA LYS A 92 8.88 -4.10 3.97
C LYS A 92 9.62 -4.51 2.69
N LYS A 93 10.47 -5.52 2.76
CA LYS A 93 11.23 -6.03 1.60
C LYS A 93 10.73 -7.37 1.09
N ALA A 94 9.84 -8.02 1.84
CA ALA A 94 9.25 -9.29 1.47
C ALA A 94 8.28 -9.13 0.30
N LEU A 95 7.93 -10.23 -0.34
CA LEU A 95 6.93 -10.28 -1.40
C LEU A 95 5.51 -10.38 -0.85
N HIS A 96 5.38 -10.69 0.43
CA HIS A 96 4.11 -10.82 1.13
C HIS A 96 3.28 -9.54 1.05
N GLY A 97 1.99 -9.70 0.81
CA GLY A 97 1.01 -8.64 0.96
C GLY A 97 0.97 -8.10 2.38
N GLY A 98 0.74 -6.83 2.50
CA GLY A 98 0.71 -6.14 3.79
C GLY A 98 -0.16 -4.89 3.74
N TYR A 99 -0.09 -4.14 4.82
CA TYR A 99 -0.85 -2.93 5.07
C TYR A 99 0.04 -1.71 4.84
N TYR A 100 -0.47 -0.72 4.14
CA TYR A 100 0.30 0.47 3.81
C TYR A 100 -0.41 1.75 4.26
N ILE A 101 0.33 2.61 4.93
CA ILE A 101 -0.07 3.93 5.38
C ILE A 101 0.77 4.95 4.64
N HIS A 102 0.12 5.95 4.01
CA HIS A 102 0.78 6.97 3.23
C HIS A 102 0.29 8.36 3.62
N LEU A 103 1.22 9.21 4.05
CA LEU A 103 0.98 10.61 4.34
C LEU A 103 1.72 11.46 3.31
N GLU A 104 0.97 12.06 2.39
CA GLU A 104 1.41 13.02 1.39
C GLU A 104 0.38 14.14 1.30
N PRO A 105 0.79 15.42 1.35
CA PRO A 105 -0.16 16.53 1.27
C PRO A 105 -1.05 16.49 0.03
N GLY A 106 -2.37 16.39 0.23
CA GLY A 106 -3.37 16.27 -0.84
C GLY A 106 -3.55 14.87 -1.40
N HIS A 107 -2.72 13.89 -1.00
CA HIS A 107 -2.69 12.53 -1.55
C HIS A 107 -2.47 11.46 -0.48
N CYS A 108 -3.01 11.67 0.72
CA CYS A 108 -2.99 10.66 1.77
C CYS A 108 -3.73 9.40 1.31
N MET A 109 -3.25 8.22 1.73
CA MET A 109 -3.78 6.96 1.23
C MET A 109 -3.65 5.83 2.27
N VAL A 110 -4.58 4.91 2.21
CA VAL A 110 -4.52 3.57 2.80
C VAL A 110 -4.44 2.57 1.67
N ALA A 111 -3.51 1.62 1.73
CA ALA A 111 -3.43 0.55 0.74
C ALA A 111 -3.12 -0.80 1.40
N CYS A 112 -3.42 -1.88 0.69
CA CYS A 112 -3.18 -3.24 1.14
C CYS A 112 -2.80 -4.13 -0.04
N GLY A 113 -2.20 -5.29 0.26
CA GLY A 113 -1.95 -6.32 -0.74
C GLY A 113 -0.51 -6.37 -1.24
N ASN A 114 -0.31 -7.05 -2.38
CA ASN A 114 0.98 -7.32 -2.98
C ASN A 114 1.24 -6.33 -4.10
N TYR A 115 2.18 -5.42 -3.88
CA TYR A 115 2.51 -4.33 -4.82
C TYR A 115 3.19 -4.83 -6.09
N TRP A 116 4.08 -5.82 -5.97
CA TRP A 116 4.82 -6.39 -7.08
C TRP A 116 5.18 -7.85 -6.79
N LEU A 117 4.96 -8.71 -7.77
CA LEU A 117 5.30 -10.13 -7.67
C LEU A 117 6.13 -10.58 -8.88
N PRO A 118 7.17 -11.41 -8.69
CA PRO A 118 7.83 -12.11 -9.78
C PRO A 118 6.84 -12.92 -10.60
N THR A 119 7.11 -13.07 -11.90
CA THR A 119 6.16 -13.71 -12.84
C THR A 119 5.80 -15.14 -12.45
N ASN A 120 6.75 -15.92 -11.92
CA ASN A 120 6.50 -17.29 -11.46
C ASN A 120 5.50 -17.30 -10.29
N ILE A 121 5.71 -16.48 -9.28
CA ILE A 121 4.81 -16.36 -8.11
C ILE A 121 3.45 -15.82 -8.54
N LEU A 122 3.42 -14.79 -9.38
CA LEU A 122 2.18 -14.27 -9.94
C LEU A 122 1.39 -15.34 -10.72
N THR A 123 2.08 -16.25 -11.41
CA THR A 123 1.46 -17.38 -12.10
C THR A 123 0.84 -18.36 -11.09
N SER A 124 1.53 -18.65 -9.99
CA SER A 124 0.99 -19.51 -8.93
C SER A 124 -0.20 -18.88 -8.22
N CYS A 125 -0.16 -17.57 -7.95
CA CYS A 125 -1.33 -16.84 -7.44
C CYS A 125 -2.55 -16.94 -8.39
N ARG A 126 -2.33 -16.87 -9.70
CA ARG A 126 -3.40 -17.05 -10.69
C ARG A 126 -3.97 -18.48 -10.69
N ASN A 127 -3.10 -19.49 -10.56
CA ASN A 127 -3.54 -20.89 -10.41
C ASN A 127 -4.36 -21.08 -9.14
N GLU A 128 -3.95 -20.47 -8.03
CA GLU A 128 -4.68 -20.49 -6.76
C GLU A 128 -6.05 -19.84 -6.90
N ILE A 129 -6.16 -18.68 -7.55
CA ILE A 129 -7.43 -17.99 -7.83
C ILE A 129 -8.36 -18.88 -8.66
N MET A 130 -7.85 -19.61 -9.65
CA MET A 130 -8.65 -20.52 -10.47
C MET A 130 -9.07 -21.77 -9.70
N ALA A 131 -8.16 -22.36 -8.92
CA ALA A 131 -8.45 -23.56 -8.13
C ALA A 131 -9.48 -23.30 -7.03
N ASN A 132 -9.42 -22.11 -6.42
CA ASN A 132 -10.22 -21.69 -5.28
C ASN A 132 -11.07 -20.44 -5.60
N THR A 133 -11.72 -20.44 -6.78
CA THR A 133 -12.49 -19.29 -7.31
C THR A 133 -13.53 -18.78 -6.32
N ASP A 134 -14.31 -19.65 -5.69
CA ASP A 134 -15.37 -19.25 -4.74
C ASP A 134 -14.77 -18.55 -3.52
N GLU A 135 -13.63 -19.02 -3.02
CA GLU A 135 -12.91 -18.39 -1.92
C GLU A 135 -12.40 -17.01 -2.32
N TRP A 136 -11.75 -16.93 -3.48
CA TRP A 136 -11.28 -15.66 -4.03
C TRP A 136 -12.41 -14.64 -4.16
N LEU A 137 -13.54 -15.04 -4.74
CA LEU A 137 -14.70 -14.15 -4.91
C LEU A 137 -15.30 -13.71 -3.56
N ARG A 138 -15.31 -14.59 -2.55
CA ARG A 138 -15.71 -14.20 -1.19
C ARG A 138 -14.82 -13.12 -0.61
N CYS A 139 -13.50 -13.17 -0.87
CA CYS A 139 -12.57 -12.16 -0.42
C CYS A 139 -12.80 -10.82 -1.11
N VAL A 140 -12.75 -10.79 -2.47
CA VAL A 140 -12.67 -9.55 -3.25
C VAL A 140 -14.03 -8.99 -3.70
N ARG A 141 -15.12 -9.71 -3.45
CA ARG A 141 -16.49 -9.28 -3.70
C ARG A 141 -17.33 -9.14 -2.42
N SER A 142 -16.70 -9.23 -1.24
CA SER A 142 -17.41 -8.91 0.00
C SER A 142 -17.90 -7.45 -0.03
N PRO A 143 -19.03 -7.13 0.59
CA PRO A 143 -19.54 -5.76 0.66
C PRO A 143 -18.50 -4.78 1.22
N GLU A 144 -17.73 -5.21 2.22
CA GLU A 144 -16.68 -4.43 2.86
C GLU A 144 -15.52 -4.16 1.91
N PHE A 145 -15.05 -5.17 1.17
CA PHE A 145 -13.97 -4.99 0.19
C PHE A 145 -14.41 -4.03 -0.93
N LEU A 146 -15.58 -4.26 -1.50
CA LEU A 146 -16.12 -3.41 -2.57
C LEU A 146 -16.35 -1.97 -2.12
N LYS A 147 -16.79 -1.77 -0.87
CA LYS A 147 -16.98 -0.45 -0.28
C LYS A 147 -15.68 0.38 -0.27
N TYR A 148 -14.56 -0.24 0.10
CA TYR A 148 -13.30 0.48 0.29
C TYR A 148 -12.43 0.50 -0.96
N PHE A 149 -12.43 -0.55 -1.76
CA PHE A 149 -11.48 -0.74 -2.85
C PHE A 149 -12.13 -0.90 -4.22
N GLY A 150 -13.45 -1.13 -4.26
CA GLY A 150 -14.15 -1.34 -5.51
C GLY A 150 -13.81 -2.65 -6.21
N SER A 151 -14.25 -2.75 -7.46
CA SER A 151 -13.93 -3.87 -8.35
C SER A 151 -12.57 -3.65 -9.02
N PRO A 152 -11.99 -4.69 -9.69
CA PRO A 152 -10.77 -4.52 -10.47
C PRO A 152 -10.88 -3.33 -11.44
N VAL A 153 -9.86 -2.47 -11.45
CA VAL A 153 -9.83 -1.27 -12.30
C VAL A 153 -9.86 -1.60 -13.78
N ALA A 154 -10.27 -0.64 -14.60
CA ALA A 154 -10.35 -0.82 -16.05
C ALA A 154 -8.99 -1.22 -16.66
N SER A 155 -9.01 -2.01 -17.73
CA SER A 155 -7.79 -2.51 -18.38
C SER A 155 -6.88 -1.41 -18.96
N SER A 156 -7.40 -0.21 -19.15
CA SER A 156 -6.64 0.97 -19.58
C SER A 156 -5.91 1.67 -18.44
N PHE A 157 -6.27 1.38 -17.19
CA PHE A 157 -5.63 1.98 -16.02
C PHE A 157 -4.23 1.41 -15.85
N LYS A 158 -3.29 2.30 -15.61
CA LYS A 158 -1.95 2.00 -15.15
C LYS A 158 -1.59 3.03 -14.10
N ALA A 159 -1.45 2.60 -12.87
CA ALA A 159 -1.09 3.50 -11.79
C ALA A 159 0.26 4.18 -12.08
N PRO A 160 0.32 5.51 -12.09
CA PRO A 160 1.59 6.23 -12.12
C PRO A 160 2.45 5.85 -10.91
N THR A 161 3.76 5.94 -11.05
CA THR A 161 4.70 5.72 -9.94
C THR A 161 4.59 6.78 -8.84
N ASP A 162 4.05 7.94 -9.19
CA ASP A 162 3.78 9.05 -8.28
C ASP A 162 2.31 9.03 -7.89
N VAL A 163 2.03 8.79 -6.61
CA VAL A 163 0.67 8.72 -6.05
C VAL A 163 -0.10 10.02 -6.29
N SER A 164 0.58 11.17 -6.28
CA SER A 164 -0.03 12.48 -6.55
C SER A 164 -0.65 12.60 -7.95
N SER A 165 -0.26 11.70 -8.86
CA SER A 165 -0.80 11.63 -10.23
C SER A 165 -1.98 10.66 -10.39
N TRP A 166 -2.45 10.05 -9.30
CA TRP A 166 -3.57 9.10 -9.36
C TRP A 166 -4.89 9.85 -9.42
N ASP A 167 -5.66 9.61 -10.46
CA ASP A 167 -6.97 10.22 -10.72
C ASP A 167 -8.16 9.41 -10.14
N GLN A 168 -7.87 8.21 -9.60
CA GLN A 168 -8.89 7.35 -9.01
C GLN A 168 -8.75 7.32 -7.49
N PRO A 169 -9.85 7.65 -6.75
CA PRO A 169 -9.80 7.73 -5.29
C PRO A 169 -9.67 6.36 -4.61
N GLN A 170 -10.03 5.29 -5.31
CA GLN A 170 -9.90 3.92 -4.83
C GLN A 170 -9.76 2.95 -6.00
N GLY A 171 -9.20 1.77 -5.75
CA GLY A 171 -9.08 0.75 -6.78
C GLY A 171 -8.49 -0.56 -6.29
N PHE A 172 -8.58 -1.54 -7.18
CA PHE A 172 -8.01 -2.87 -7.00
C PHE A 172 -7.27 -3.30 -8.28
N GLY A 173 -5.95 -3.54 -8.15
CA GLY A 173 -5.01 -3.81 -9.25
C GLY A 173 -4.43 -2.54 -9.86
N LEU A 174 -3.14 -2.31 -9.67
CA LEU A 174 -2.42 -1.12 -10.16
C LEU A 174 -2.07 -1.22 -11.64
N GLU A 175 -1.83 -2.44 -12.13
CA GLU A 175 -1.47 -2.67 -13.53
C GLU A 175 -2.09 -3.96 -14.04
N ARG A 176 -2.48 -3.99 -15.33
CA ARG A 176 -3.15 -5.13 -15.94
C ARG A 176 -2.57 -5.46 -17.32
N LEU A 177 -2.59 -6.75 -17.65
CA LEU A 177 -2.34 -7.23 -18.99
C LEU A 177 -3.49 -6.84 -19.92
N LYS A 178 -3.17 -6.53 -21.18
CA LYS A 178 -4.18 -6.26 -22.22
C LYS A 178 -5.00 -7.50 -22.57
N THR A 179 -4.39 -8.67 -22.47
CA THR A 179 -4.99 -9.97 -22.79
C THR A 179 -4.80 -10.95 -21.64
N CYS A 180 -5.55 -12.06 -21.66
CA CYS A 180 -5.36 -13.16 -20.72
C CYS A 180 -3.91 -13.66 -20.79
N PRO A 181 -3.25 -13.93 -19.65
CA PRO A 181 -1.90 -14.50 -19.64
C PRO A 181 -1.86 -15.87 -20.32
N ALA A 182 -0.71 -16.23 -20.91
CA ALA A 182 -0.52 -17.52 -21.55
C ALA A 182 -0.71 -18.68 -20.54
N GLY A 183 -1.32 -19.76 -20.99
CA GLY A 183 -1.61 -20.93 -20.15
C GLY A 183 -2.92 -20.87 -19.37
N PHE A 184 -3.66 -19.76 -19.46
CA PHE A 184 -4.95 -19.59 -18.80
C PHE A 184 -6.11 -19.50 -19.80
N PRO A 185 -7.34 -19.94 -19.43
CA PRO A 185 -8.50 -19.90 -20.32
C PRO A 185 -8.95 -18.45 -20.54
N ARG A 186 -9.11 -18.08 -21.81
CA ARG A 186 -9.48 -16.70 -22.20
C ARG A 186 -10.96 -16.39 -21.98
N ASP A 187 -11.78 -17.40 -21.96
CA ASP A 187 -13.24 -17.39 -21.81
C ASP A 187 -13.69 -17.65 -20.38
N TRP A 188 -12.77 -17.70 -19.43
CA TRP A 188 -13.12 -17.81 -18.02
C TRP A 188 -13.86 -16.56 -17.55
N GLU A 189 -14.99 -16.76 -16.88
CA GLU A 189 -15.89 -15.68 -16.44
C GLU A 189 -15.19 -14.57 -15.64
N TYR A 190 -14.18 -14.95 -14.84
CA TYR A 190 -13.45 -14.04 -13.96
C TYR A 190 -12.03 -13.73 -14.46
N VAL A 191 -11.80 -13.81 -15.75
CA VAL A 191 -10.49 -13.59 -16.41
C VAL A 191 -9.83 -12.27 -16.03
N GLU A 192 -10.61 -11.28 -15.62
CA GLU A 192 -10.12 -9.97 -15.20
C GLU A 192 -9.17 -10.04 -14.00
N TYR A 193 -9.35 -11.00 -13.09
CA TYR A 193 -8.43 -11.21 -11.98
C TYR A 193 -7.10 -11.84 -12.42
N LEU A 194 -7.13 -12.69 -13.46
CA LEU A 194 -5.90 -13.28 -14.03
C LEU A 194 -5.08 -12.25 -14.81
N ARG A 195 -5.72 -11.20 -15.32
CA ARG A 195 -5.05 -10.13 -16.06
C ARG A 195 -4.30 -9.16 -15.15
N GLN A 196 -4.59 -9.12 -13.86
CA GLN A 196 -3.88 -8.28 -12.91
C GLN A 196 -2.39 -8.67 -12.84
N LYS A 197 -1.51 -7.68 -12.70
CA LYS A 197 -0.06 -7.84 -12.53
C LYS A 197 0.36 -7.72 -11.07
N ASP A 198 -0.57 -7.32 -10.24
CA ASP A 198 -0.45 -7.16 -8.79
C ASP A 198 -1.83 -7.39 -8.14
N TYR A 199 -1.83 -7.60 -6.86
CA TYR A 199 -3.05 -7.71 -6.04
C TYR A 199 -3.03 -6.63 -4.95
N CYS A 200 -2.73 -5.41 -5.36
CA CYS A 200 -2.74 -4.22 -4.51
C CYS A 200 -4.09 -3.53 -4.60
N CYS A 201 -4.62 -3.12 -3.47
CA CYS A 201 -5.82 -2.28 -3.39
C CYS A 201 -5.53 -1.02 -2.60
N TRP A 202 -6.19 0.09 -2.94
CA TRP A 202 -5.95 1.39 -2.32
C TRP A 202 -7.24 2.19 -2.15
N HIS A 203 -7.18 3.13 -1.19
CA HIS A 203 -8.20 4.12 -0.92
C HIS A 203 -7.53 5.45 -0.56
N GLN A 204 -7.71 6.48 -1.39
CA GLN A 204 -7.24 7.82 -1.07
C GLN A 204 -8.13 8.44 0.01
N VAL A 205 -7.51 9.13 0.94
CA VAL A 205 -8.19 9.75 2.07
C VAL A 205 -7.80 11.23 2.17
N ALA A 206 -8.66 12.04 2.74
CA ALA A 206 -8.38 13.46 2.95
C ALA A 206 -7.21 13.67 3.93
N ASP A 207 -6.59 14.84 3.88
CA ASP A 207 -5.44 15.20 4.74
C ASP A 207 -5.78 15.19 6.25
N ASP A 208 -7.05 15.37 6.59
CA ASP A 208 -7.53 15.33 7.97
C ASP A 208 -7.86 13.91 8.48
N PHE A 209 -7.90 12.92 7.60
CA PHE A 209 -8.21 11.52 7.93
C PHE A 209 -7.33 10.96 9.07
N TYR A 210 -6.04 11.28 9.04
CA TYR A 210 -5.08 10.81 10.05
C TYR A 210 -4.98 11.72 11.28
N GLN A 211 -5.80 12.78 11.36
CA GLN A 211 -5.80 13.72 12.50
C GLN A 211 -6.68 13.21 13.63
N GLY A 212 -6.29 13.57 14.86
CA GLY A 212 -7.01 13.14 16.08
C GLY A 212 -6.79 11.67 16.42
N ASP A 213 -7.64 11.15 17.30
CA ASP A 213 -7.45 9.80 17.87
C ASP A 213 -8.23 8.70 17.12
N GLY A 214 -9.17 9.08 16.25
CA GLY A 214 -10.10 8.16 15.56
C GLY A 214 -9.53 7.48 14.29
N TRP A 215 -8.35 7.87 13.81
CA TRP A 215 -7.82 7.36 12.55
C TRP A 215 -7.56 5.85 12.55
N LEU A 216 -7.19 5.27 13.71
CA LEU A 216 -7.01 3.82 13.86
C LEU A 216 -8.33 3.07 13.70
N ASP A 217 -9.42 3.61 14.25
CA ASP A 217 -10.76 3.02 14.09
C ASP A 217 -11.25 3.14 12.64
N ALA A 218 -10.80 4.17 11.92
CA ALA A 218 -11.15 4.37 10.52
C ALA A 218 -10.37 3.44 9.56
N ILE A 219 -9.07 3.17 9.80
CA ILE A 219 -8.28 2.28 8.93
C ILE A 219 -8.53 0.80 9.21
N GLU A 220 -8.85 0.41 10.44
CA GLU A 220 -9.01 -1.00 10.83
C GLU A 220 -10.02 -1.75 9.92
N PRO A 221 -11.25 -1.23 9.66
CA PRO A 221 -12.19 -1.92 8.79
C PRO A 221 -11.68 -2.04 7.35
N MET A 222 -10.87 -1.10 6.85
CA MET A 222 -10.23 -1.21 5.53
C MET A 222 -9.22 -2.36 5.51
N PHE A 223 -8.38 -2.44 6.51
CA PHE A 223 -7.37 -3.49 6.63
C PHE A 223 -8.00 -4.87 6.81
N ARG A 224 -9.04 -4.97 7.63
CA ARG A 224 -9.79 -6.23 7.81
C ARG A 224 -10.47 -6.67 6.52
N ALA A 225 -11.00 -5.75 5.71
CA ALA A 225 -11.62 -6.08 4.43
C ALA A 225 -10.62 -6.66 3.41
N ALA A 226 -9.37 -6.19 3.40
CA ALA A 226 -8.33 -6.69 2.50
C ALA A 226 -7.63 -7.96 3.01
N LYS A 227 -7.64 -8.23 4.32
CA LYS A 227 -6.89 -9.32 4.92
C LYS A 227 -7.17 -10.69 4.31
N PRO A 228 -8.42 -11.14 4.07
CA PRO A 228 -8.67 -12.45 3.48
C PRO A 228 -8.03 -12.63 2.10
N MET A 229 -8.03 -11.59 1.27
CA MET A 229 -7.35 -11.58 -0.03
C MET A 229 -5.83 -11.73 0.16
N MET A 230 -5.25 -10.97 1.09
CA MET A 230 -3.81 -11.04 1.38
C MET A 230 -3.41 -12.40 1.94
N ASP A 231 -4.20 -12.98 2.84
CA ASP A 231 -3.93 -14.31 3.42
C ASP A 231 -3.86 -15.37 2.32
N MET A 232 -4.81 -15.35 1.38
CA MET A 232 -4.82 -16.28 0.25
C MET A 232 -3.59 -16.11 -0.65
N MET A 233 -3.16 -14.88 -0.94
CA MET A 233 -1.97 -14.63 -1.75
C MET A 233 -0.69 -14.94 -0.99
N ASN A 234 -0.62 -14.62 0.29
CA ASN A 234 0.53 -14.88 1.14
C ASN A 234 0.79 -16.37 1.32
N SER A 235 -0.27 -17.20 1.43
CA SER A 235 -0.10 -18.66 1.49
C SER A 235 0.60 -19.24 0.26
N VAL A 236 0.35 -18.65 -0.92
CA VAL A 236 1.08 -19.04 -2.15
C VAL A 236 2.53 -18.57 -2.10
N ILE A 237 2.79 -17.40 -1.52
CA ILE A 237 4.16 -16.83 -1.45
C ILE A 237 5.02 -17.61 -0.46
N ASP A 238 4.43 -18.11 0.63
CA ASP A 238 5.11 -18.94 1.63
C ASP A 238 5.79 -20.19 1.00
N ASP A 239 5.23 -20.73 -0.10
CA ASP A 239 5.81 -21.86 -0.83
C ASP A 239 7.13 -21.51 -1.56
N TYR A 240 7.50 -20.21 -1.63
CA TYR A 240 8.69 -19.72 -2.34
C TYR A 240 9.76 -19.14 -1.43
N GLU A 241 9.52 -19.03 -0.12
CA GLU A 241 10.48 -18.60 0.91
C GLU A 241 10.92 -19.78 1.79
#